data_b579cad26db0ca83f1b128ef22280069
#
_entry.id   b579cad26db0ca83f1b128ef22280069
#
_cell.length_a   1.000
_cell.length_b   1.000
_cell.length_c   1.000
_cell.angle_alpha   90.00
_cell.angle_beta   90.00
_cell.angle_gamma   90.00
#
_symmetry.space_group_name_H-M   'P 1'
#
loop_
_entity.id
_entity.type
_entity.pdbx_description
1 polymer ?
#
loop_
_entity_poly.entity_id
_entity_poly.type
_entity_poly.pdbx_seq_one_letter_code
_entity_poly.pdbx_strand_id
1 'polypeptide(L)'
;MLAPTAEVVYKQDPLFPLMRTSAEWYPELIALTAKYTDLPTGYRTDGTLVVARDIADKTHLSELSEYQSRHGMAVDKLTVRQARKLEPALSPAINGAVAIGGDHQVQPRLFTRALLDACRSAGVTLTGNHVDSLDALEADQVVVANGLGASALVPGLDLRPVYGDVLRVRVPQHQYPLLTRVVRGFVEDRPVYLIPREDGTLTIGATTREDGRDQPQVQGVHQLLRDAVELVPAVEECDFVEATAGARPGTPDDLPYLGRIDERTVVSTGYFRHGILLAALGARVGAELVDRREPAIDLSACDPRRHS
;
A
#
# COMPACT_ATOMS: atom_id res chain seq x y z
N MET A 1 -3.43 -0.54 2.28
CA MET A 1 -4.39 0.57 2.05
C MET A 1 -4.31 1.00 0.60
N LEU A 2 -5.36 1.62 0.10
CA LEU A 2 -5.41 2.37 -1.15
C LEU A 2 -5.67 3.83 -0.77
N ALA A 3 -4.62 4.48 -0.30
CA ALA A 3 -4.73 5.71 0.46
C ALA A 3 -3.86 6.82 -0.18
N PRO A 4 -4.26 7.34 -1.35
CA PRO A 4 -3.48 8.36 -2.06
C PRO A 4 -3.32 9.64 -1.27
N THR A 5 -4.19 9.89 -0.28
CA THR A 5 -4.13 11.07 0.58
C THR A 5 -3.43 10.77 1.91
N ALA A 6 -3.82 9.71 2.64
CA ALA A 6 -3.22 9.41 3.94
C ALA A 6 -1.76 8.93 3.87
N GLU A 7 -1.30 8.43 2.71
CA GLU A 7 0.09 7.97 2.48
C GLU A 7 1.02 9.06 1.92
N VAL A 8 0.55 10.29 1.76
CA VAL A 8 1.36 11.42 1.28
C VAL A 8 2.51 11.71 2.23
N VAL A 9 3.70 11.90 1.65
CA VAL A 9 4.92 12.31 2.35
C VAL A 9 5.46 13.58 1.69
N TYR A 10 6.01 14.48 2.49
CA TYR A 10 6.63 15.72 2.00
C TYR A 10 7.71 15.44 0.94
N LYS A 11 7.77 16.30 -0.07
CA LYS A 11 8.78 16.25 -1.15
C LYS A 11 8.68 15.05 -2.11
N GLN A 12 7.58 14.32 -2.09
CA GLN A 12 7.29 13.26 -3.06
C GLN A 12 6.25 13.69 -4.09
N ASP A 13 6.26 14.97 -4.48
CA ASP A 13 5.27 15.56 -5.38
C ASP A 13 5.09 14.81 -6.71
N PRO A 14 6.14 14.26 -7.38
CA PRO A 14 5.95 13.47 -8.60
C PRO A 14 5.14 12.18 -8.40
N LEU A 15 5.07 11.67 -7.16
CA LEU A 15 4.31 10.45 -6.85
C LEU A 15 2.80 10.71 -6.73
N PHE A 16 2.38 11.93 -6.34
CA PHE A 16 0.98 12.22 -6.04
C PHE A 16 0.03 12.03 -7.22
N PRO A 17 0.34 12.51 -8.46
CA PRO A 17 -0.49 12.24 -9.63
C PRO A 17 -0.65 10.74 -9.88
N LEU A 18 0.41 9.95 -9.72
CA LEU A 18 0.40 8.50 -9.92
C LEU A 18 -0.51 7.81 -8.90
N MET A 19 -0.39 8.18 -7.62
CA MET A 19 -1.20 7.62 -6.54
C MET A 19 -2.68 7.92 -6.74
N ARG A 20 -3.03 9.17 -7.07
CA ARG A 20 -4.39 9.59 -7.32
C ARG A 20 -5.00 8.87 -8.51
N THR A 21 -4.32 8.88 -9.65
CA THR A 21 -4.78 8.20 -10.87
C THR A 21 -4.97 6.71 -10.63
N SER A 22 -4.05 6.07 -9.91
CA SER A 22 -4.19 4.65 -9.59
C SER A 22 -5.40 4.37 -8.70
N ALA A 23 -5.65 5.22 -7.70
CA ALA A 23 -6.83 5.08 -6.83
C ALA A 23 -8.14 5.26 -7.63
N GLU A 24 -8.17 6.20 -8.57
CA GLU A 24 -9.31 6.42 -9.47
C GLU A 24 -9.56 5.21 -10.39
N TRP A 25 -8.53 4.50 -10.82
CA TRP A 25 -8.64 3.30 -11.66
C TRP A 25 -8.91 2.00 -10.90
N TYR A 26 -8.76 2.02 -9.58
CA TYR A 26 -8.94 0.82 -8.76
C TYR A 26 -10.34 0.18 -8.89
N PRO A 27 -11.46 0.92 -8.89
CA PRO A 27 -12.80 0.35 -9.10
C PRO A 27 -12.91 -0.43 -10.42
N GLU A 28 -12.28 0.07 -11.49
CA GLU A 28 -12.25 -0.62 -12.79
C GLU A 28 -11.46 -1.94 -12.72
N LEU A 29 -10.29 -1.94 -12.07
CA LEU A 29 -9.51 -3.15 -11.86
C LEU A 29 -10.27 -4.21 -11.04
N ILE A 30 -10.97 -3.79 -9.99
CA ILE A 30 -11.83 -4.68 -9.19
C ILE A 30 -12.97 -5.25 -10.03
N ALA A 31 -13.66 -4.40 -10.81
CA ALA A 31 -14.74 -4.82 -11.70
C ALA A 31 -14.26 -5.76 -12.83
N LEU A 32 -13.07 -5.50 -13.37
CA LEU A 32 -12.45 -6.40 -14.35
C LEU A 32 -12.12 -7.77 -13.73
N THR A 33 -11.54 -7.78 -12.54
CA THR A 33 -11.25 -9.03 -11.81
C THR A 33 -12.52 -9.84 -11.58
N ALA A 34 -13.59 -9.19 -11.15
CA ALA A 34 -14.89 -9.85 -10.87
C ALA A 34 -15.58 -10.45 -12.12
N LYS A 35 -15.16 -10.11 -13.35
CA LYS A 35 -15.65 -10.77 -14.56
C LYS A 35 -15.14 -12.21 -14.73
N TYR A 36 -14.04 -12.54 -14.09
CA TYR A 36 -13.33 -13.79 -14.27
C TYR A 36 -13.21 -14.63 -12.99
N THR A 37 -13.65 -14.11 -11.83
CA THR A 37 -13.62 -14.85 -10.56
C THR A 37 -14.66 -14.33 -9.58
N ASP A 38 -15.21 -15.23 -8.77
CA ASP A 38 -16.09 -14.89 -7.65
C ASP A 38 -15.33 -14.77 -6.32
N LEU A 39 -14.00 -14.93 -6.34
CA LEU A 39 -13.18 -14.82 -5.12
C LEU A 39 -13.16 -13.39 -4.59
N PRO A 40 -13.29 -13.20 -3.27
CA PRO A 40 -13.30 -11.88 -2.67
C PRO A 40 -11.94 -11.19 -2.79
N THR A 41 -11.95 -9.88 -2.99
CA THR A 41 -10.76 -9.03 -3.03
C THR A 41 -10.52 -8.30 -1.70
N GLY A 42 -11.54 -8.24 -0.85
CA GLY A 42 -11.55 -7.40 0.36
C GLY A 42 -11.50 -5.91 0.03
N TYR A 43 -12.01 -5.50 -1.14
CA TYR A 43 -12.11 -4.10 -1.53
C TYR A 43 -13.22 -3.40 -0.76
N ARG A 44 -12.87 -2.28 -0.09
CA ARG A 44 -13.79 -1.47 0.70
C ARG A 44 -13.47 0.01 0.53
N THR A 45 -14.49 0.86 0.67
CA THR A 45 -14.46 2.31 0.40
C THR A 45 -14.83 3.15 1.64
N ASP A 46 -14.60 2.62 2.84
CA ASP A 46 -15.02 3.24 4.12
C ASP A 46 -14.20 4.48 4.49
N GLY A 47 -13.15 4.78 3.76
CA GLY A 47 -12.25 5.90 4.05
C GLY A 47 -11.21 5.57 5.13
N THR A 48 -10.41 6.59 5.45
CA THR A 48 -9.39 6.55 6.50
C THR A 48 -9.66 7.63 7.54
N LEU A 49 -9.44 7.31 8.80
CA LEU A 49 -9.37 8.27 9.89
C LEU A 49 -7.90 8.37 10.35
N VAL A 50 -7.30 9.54 10.22
CA VAL A 50 -5.94 9.81 10.70
C VAL A 50 -6.03 10.52 12.04
N VAL A 51 -5.36 9.98 13.07
CA VAL A 51 -5.42 10.50 14.44
C VAL A 51 -4.04 10.83 14.98
N ALA A 52 -3.98 11.80 15.87
CA ALA A 52 -2.80 12.22 16.58
C ALA A 52 -2.89 11.84 18.06
N ARG A 53 -1.85 11.20 18.62
CA ARG A 53 -1.88 10.76 20.01
C ARG A 53 -1.66 11.91 20.99
N ASP A 54 -0.73 12.78 20.72
CA ASP A 54 -0.38 13.90 21.61
C ASP A 54 -0.43 15.27 20.89
N ILE A 55 0.09 16.32 21.56
CA ILE A 55 0.07 17.68 21.04
C ILE A 55 1.08 17.84 19.88
N ALA A 56 2.24 17.19 19.95
CA ALA A 56 3.26 17.24 18.90
C ALA A 56 2.75 16.52 17.65
N ASP A 57 2.19 15.31 17.80
CA ASP A 57 1.54 14.56 16.73
C ASP A 57 0.39 15.34 16.09
N LYS A 58 -0.39 16.10 16.90
CA LYS A 58 -1.46 16.97 16.39
C LYS A 58 -0.91 18.12 15.54
N THR A 59 0.20 18.72 15.94
CA THR A 59 0.86 19.75 15.15
C THR A 59 1.31 19.18 13.80
N HIS A 60 2.01 18.05 13.81
CA HIS A 60 2.39 17.32 12.61
C HIS A 60 1.18 17.01 11.71
N LEU A 61 0.11 16.46 12.26
CA LEU A 61 -1.13 16.14 11.52
C LEU A 61 -1.77 17.39 10.91
N SER A 62 -1.75 18.52 11.61
CA SER A 62 -2.29 19.79 11.11
C SER A 62 -1.47 20.32 9.91
N GLU A 63 -0.14 20.31 10.03
CA GLU A 63 0.77 20.73 8.97
C GLU A 63 0.66 19.83 7.73
N LEU A 64 0.59 18.52 7.95
CA LEU A 64 0.38 17.55 6.87
C LEU A 64 -0.98 17.76 6.18
N SER A 65 -2.04 18.03 6.94
CA SER A 65 -3.38 18.30 6.37
C SER A 65 -3.40 19.58 5.54
N GLU A 66 -2.66 20.59 5.93
CA GLU A 66 -2.51 21.83 5.17
C GLU A 66 -1.71 21.61 3.88
N TYR A 67 -0.67 20.78 3.95
CA TYR A 67 0.08 20.38 2.77
C TYR A 67 -0.79 19.59 1.79
N GLN A 68 -1.53 18.59 2.27
CA GLN A 68 -2.48 17.82 1.47
C GLN A 68 -3.54 18.72 0.80
N SER A 69 -4.12 19.66 1.55
CA SER A 69 -5.12 20.61 1.03
C SER A 69 -4.55 21.53 -0.06
N ARG A 70 -3.30 21.99 0.09
CA ARG A 70 -2.61 22.79 -0.94
C ARG A 70 -2.38 22.03 -2.24
N HIS A 71 -2.29 20.69 -2.17
CA HIS A 71 -2.20 19.79 -3.34
C HIS A 71 -3.57 19.31 -3.85
N GLY A 72 -4.66 19.94 -3.41
CA GLY A 72 -6.02 19.63 -3.87
C GLY A 72 -6.61 18.34 -3.32
N MET A 73 -6.05 17.80 -2.23
CA MET A 73 -6.56 16.60 -1.60
C MET A 73 -7.66 16.95 -0.59
N ALA A 74 -8.75 16.17 -0.60
CA ALA A 74 -9.87 16.37 0.31
C ALA A 74 -9.57 15.77 1.69
N VAL A 75 -9.49 16.63 2.70
CA VAL A 75 -9.25 16.26 4.10
C VAL A 75 -10.18 17.05 5.02
N ASP A 76 -10.89 16.36 5.90
CA ASP A 76 -11.84 16.96 6.84
C ASP A 76 -11.28 16.93 8.26
N LYS A 77 -10.95 18.10 8.82
CA LYS A 77 -10.49 18.22 10.21
C LYS A 77 -11.64 17.91 11.17
N LEU A 78 -11.41 17.02 12.12
CA LEU A 78 -12.39 16.60 13.12
C LEU A 78 -11.94 16.94 14.55
N THR A 79 -12.93 17.24 15.40
CA THR A 79 -12.72 17.20 16.84
C THR A 79 -12.59 15.75 17.33
N VAL A 80 -11.95 15.55 18.47
CA VAL A 80 -11.84 14.22 19.10
C VAL A 80 -13.23 13.58 19.31
N ARG A 81 -14.22 14.40 19.71
CA ARG A 81 -15.61 13.93 19.88
C ARG A 81 -16.22 13.41 18.57
N GLN A 82 -15.99 14.11 17.46
CA GLN A 82 -16.47 13.67 16.14
C GLN A 82 -15.77 12.40 15.68
N ALA A 83 -14.44 12.32 15.86
CA ALA A 83 -13.67 11.13 15.53
C ALA A 83 -14.15 9.91 16.32
N ARG A 84 -14.36 10.04 17.63
CA ARG A 84 -14.88 8.97 18.49
C ARG A 84 -16.36 8.63 18.23
N LYS A 85 -17.13 9.53 17.64
CA LYS A 85 -18.48 9.19 17.15
C LYS A 85 -18.42 8.30 15.92
N LEU A 86 -17.41 8.48 15.05
CA LEU A 86 -17.17 7.65 13.87
C LEU A 86 -16.57 6.29 14.24
N GLU A 87 -15.60 6.28 15.17
CA GLU A 87 -14.91 5.09 15.66
C GLU A 87 -14.88 5.12 17.20
N PRO A 88 -15.88 4.52 17.87
CA PRO A 88 -16.01 4.58 19.34
C PRO A 88 -14.83 3.93 20.09
N ALA A 89 -14.15 2.97 19.48
CA ALA A 89 -13.00 2.28 20.06
C ALA A 89 -11.72 3.14 20.14
N LEU A 90 -11.71 4.33 19.50
CA LEU A 90 -10.56 5.24 19.62
C LEU A 90 -10.33 5.66 21.07
N SER A 91 -9.07 5.73 21.44
CA SER A 91 -8.61 6.22 22.74
C SER A 91 -9.20 7.61 23.04
N PRO A 92 -9.71 7.85 24.26
CA PRO A 92 -10.12 9.20 24.66
C PRO A 92 -8.94 10.17 24.77
N ALA A 93 -7.71 9.67 24.76
CA ALA A 93 -6.48 10.44 24.91
C ALA A 93 -5.87 10.90 23.58
N ILE A 94 -6.54 10.68 22.43
CA ILE A 94 -6.11 11.31 21.17
C ILE A 94 -6.34 12.82 21.22
N ASN A 95 -5.50 13.58 20.51
CA ASN A 95 -5.53 15.05 20.55
C ASN A 95 -6.04 15.71 19.26
N GLY A 96 -6.15 14.97 18.17
CA GLY A 96 -6.61 15.46 16.88
C GLY A 96 -7.00 14.35 15.94
N ALA A 97 -7.80 14.68 14.93
CA ALA A 97 -8.19 13.74 13.90
C ALA A 97 -8.50 14.44 12.57
N VAL A 98 -8.32 13.69 11.47
CA VAL A 98 -8.67 14.08 10.11
C VAL A 98 -9.37 12.89 9.45
N ALA A 99 -10.53 13.13 8.81
CA ALA A 99 -11.19 12.12 7.99
C ALA A 99 -10.83 12.31 6.51
N ILE A 100 -10.60 11.21 5.82
CA ILE A 100 -10.26 11.14 4.40
C ILE A 100 -11.21 10.13 3.75
N GLY A 101 -12.28 10.63 3.13
CA GLY A 101 -13.32 9.79 2.55
C GLY A 101 -12.90 9.07 1.26
N GLY A 102 -11.92 9.63 0.52
CA GLY A 102 -11.46 9.09 -0.76
C GLY A 102 -10.43 7.95 -0.67
N ASP A 103 -9.98 7.59 0.53
CA ASP A 103 -9.10 6.46 0.73
C ASP A 103 -9.91 5.14 0.80
N HIS A 104 -9.37 4.09 0.19
CA HIS A 104 -9.99 2.77 0.15
C HIS A 104 -9.04 1.71 0.73
N GLN A 105 -9.44 0.45 0.68
CA GLN A 105 -8.59 -0.69 1.05
C GLN A 105 -8.88 -1.91 0.18
N VAL A 106 -7.90 -2.80 0.09
CA VAL A 106 -8.05 -4.20 -0.33
C VAL A 106 -7.38 -5.10 0.70
N GLN A 107 -7.74 -6.38 0.73
CA GLN A 107 -7.00 -7.37 1.48
C GLN A 107 -5.96 -8.03 0.55
N PRO A 108 -4.66 -7.71 0.65
CA PRO A 108 -3.66 -8.09 -0.35
C PRO A 108 -3.63 -9.58 -0.66
N ARG A 109 -3.73 -10.44 0.36
CA ARG A 109 -3.73 -11.91 0.17
C ARG A 109 -4.96 -12.39 -0.58
N LEU A 110 -6.14 -11.86 -0.30
CA LEU A 110 -7.37 -12.20 -1.04
C LEU A 110 -7.29 -11.65 -2.46
N PHE A 111 -6.88 -10.40 -2.62
CA PHE A 111 -6.78 -9.77 -3.93
C PHE A 111 -5.81 -10.49 -4.86
N THR A 112 -4.62 -10.87 -4.36
CA THR A 112 -3.66 -11.66 -5.16
C THR A 112 -4.25 -13.02 -5.57
N ARG A 113 -4.97 -13.70 -4.68
CA ARG A 113 -5.65 -14.97 -5.01
C ARG A 113 -6.72 -14.76 -6.07
N ALA A 114 -7.55 -13.73 -5.94
CA ALA A 114 -8.58 -13.38 -6.93
C ALA A 114 -7.95 -13.04 -8.30
N LEU A 115 -6.85 -12.27 -8.34
CA LEU A 115 -6.13 -11.97 -9.57
C LEU A 115 -5.56 -13.22 -10.23
N LEU A 116 -4.95 -14.13 -9.47
CA LEU A 116 -4.41 -15.38 -10.02
C LEU A 116 -5.52 -16.28 -10.59
N ASP A 117 -6.66 -16.36 -9.91
CA ASP A 117 -7.81 -17.11 -10.38
C ASP A 117 -8.43 -16.48 -11.62
N ALA A 118 -8.60 -15.17 -11.63
CA ALA A 118 -9.07 -14.40 -12.78
C ALA A 118 -8.15 -14.59 -14.01
N CYS A 119 -6.83 -14.56 -13.83
CA CYS A 119 -5.87 -14.82 -14.89
C CYS A 119 -6.06 -16.22 -15.50
N ARG A 120 -6.21 -17.26 -14.65
CA ARG A 120 -6.47 -18.64 -15.15
C ARG A 120 -7.78 -18.71 -15.94
N SER A 121 -8.84 -18.13 -15.39
CA SER A 121 -10.16 -18.09 -16.04
C SER A 121 -10.16 -17.31 -17.35
N ALA A 122 -9.30 -16.30 -17.47
CA ALA A 122 -9.08 -15.54 -18.70
C ALA A 122 -8.15 -16.25 -19.72
N GLY A 123 -7.69 -17.47 -19.43
CA GLY A 123 -6.82 -18.24 -20.33
C GLY A 123 -5.32 -17.93 -20.22
N VAL A 124 -4.89 -17.20 -19.20
CA VAL A 124 -3.46 -16.91 -18.96
C VAL A 124 -2.77 -18.17 -18.44
N THR A 125 -1.68 -18.58 -19.09
CA THR A 125 -0.84 -19.69 -18.63
C THR A 125 0.07 -19.21 -17.49
N LEU A 126 -0.09 -19.83 -16.32
CA LEU A 126 0.75 -19.57 -15.15
C LEU A 126 1.77 -20.71 -15.02
N THR A 127 3.05 -20.35 -14.97
CA THR A 127 4.15 -21.32 -14.79
C THR A 127 4.93 -21.01 -13.51
N GLY A 128 5.56 -22.04 -12.93
CA GLY A 128 6.47 -21.89 -11.76
C GLY A 128 7.94 -21.87 -12.16
N ASN A 129 8.26 -21.67 -13.43
CA ASN A 129 9.63 -21.70 -13.91
C ASN A 129 10.41 -20.47 -13.43
N HIS A 130 11.63 -20.70 -12.97
CA HIS A 130 12.56 -19.62 -12.71
C HIS A 130 13.11 -19.06 -14.02
N VAL A 131 13.24 -17.74 -14.10
CA VAL A 131 13.81 -17.04 -15.28
C VAL A 131 15.15 -16.44 -14.87
N ASP A 132 16.24 -16.97 -15.45
CA ASP A 132 17.59 -16.49 -15.21
C ASP A 132 18.06 -15.47 -16.26
N SER A 133 17.43 -15.47 -17.44
CA SER A 133 17.73 -14.54 -18.54
C SER A 133 16.48 -14.25 -19.35
N LEU A 134 16.31 -12.98 -19.75
CA LEU A 134 15.22 -12.57 -20.63
C LEU A 134 15.38 -13.11 -22.05
N ASP A 135 16.62 -13.36 -22.50
CA ASP A 135 16.90 -13.90 -23.83
C ASP A 135 16.41 -15.35 -24.00
N ALA A 136 16.26 -16.09 -22.90
CA ALA A 136 15.76 -17.45 -22.92
C ALA A 136 14.22 -17.54 -23.10
N LEU A 137 13.52 -16.41 -23.06
CA LEU A 137 12.06 -16.37 -23.18
C LEU A 137 11.64 -16.27 -24.66
N GLU A 138 10.81 -17.20 -25.10
CA GLU A 138 10.16 -17.16 -26.43
C GLU A 138 8.86 -16.33 -26.35
N ALA A 139 8.99 -15.01 -26.32
CA ALA A 139 7.86 -14.08 -26.27
C ALA A 139 8.17 -12.80 -27.05
N ASP A 140 7.17 -12.21 -27.72
CA ASP A 140 7.33 -10.97 -28.48
C ASP A 140 7.54 -9.76 -27.55
N GLN A 141 6.89 -9.79 -26.38
CA GLN A 141 7.00 -8.76 -25.35
C GLN A 141 7.20 -9.41 -23.97
N VAL A 142 7.99 -8.79 -23.13
CA VAL A 142 8.28 -9.23 -21.76
C VAL A 142 8.02 -8.10 -20.79
N VAL A 143 7.27 -8.37 -19.73
CA VAL A 143 7.11 -7.43 -18.61
C VAL A 143 7.86 -7.95 -17.39
N VAL A 144 8.87 -7.23 -16.94
CA VAL A 144 9.65 -7.54 -15.75
C VAL A 144 8.99 -6.87 -14.55
N ALA A 145 8.22 -7.66 -13.77
CA ALA A 145 7.43 -7.17 -12.63
C ALA A 145 7.72 -7.96 -11.33
N ASN A 146 8.92 -8.49 -11.19
CA ASN A 146 9.32 -9.42 -10.13
C ASN A 146 9.97 -8.75 -8.90
N GLY A 147 9.66 -7.47 -8.66
CA GLY A 147 10.11 -6.73 -7.48
C GLY A 147 11.64 -6.62 -7.39
N LEU A 148 12.22 -6.97 -6.25
CA LEU A 148 13.68 -6.91 -6.04
C LEU A 148 14.47 -7.78 -7.02
N GLY A 149 13.89 -8.86 -7.50
CA GLY A 149 14.53 -9.74 -8.48
C GLY A 149 14.74 -9.11 -9.85
N ALA A 150 14.16 -7.96 -10.13
CA ALA A 150 14.29 -7.29 -11.42
C ALA A 150 15.74 -6.85 -11.73
N SER A 151 16.52 -6.46 -10.72
CA SER A 151 17.93 -6.07 -10.90
C SER A 151 18.81 -7.20 -11.43
N ALA A 152 18.44 -8.46 -11.19
CA ALA A 152 19.17 -9.61 -11.72
C ALA A 152 18.88 -9.83 -13.22
N LEU A 153 17.71 -9.42 -13.71
CA LEU A 153 17.29 -9.61 -15.11
C LEU A 153 17.55 -8.38 -15.97
N VAL A 154 17.57 -7.20 -15.37
CA VAL A 154 17.72 -5.92 -16.06
C VAL A 154 18.85 -5.14 -15.38
N PRO A 155 20.06 -5.15 -15.97
CA PRO A 155 21.19 -4.36 -15.48
C PRO A 155 20.85 -2.85 -15.46
N GLY A 156 21.35 -2.15 -14.45
CA GLY A 156 21.15 -0.70 -14.29
C GLY A 156 19.92 -0.32 -13.44
N LEU A 157 19.10 -1.29 -13.01
CA LEU A 157 18.07 -1.03 -12.01
C LEU A 157 18.70 -1.04 -10.60
N ASP A 158 18.69 0.12 -9.95
CA ASP A 158 19.14 0.27 -8.56
C ASP A 158 17.96 0.04 -7.60
N LEU A 159 17.85 -1.19 -7.09
CA LEU A 159 16.81 -1.61 -6.17
C LEU A 159 17.39 -2.01 -4.82
N ARG A 160 16.85 -1.45 -3.74
CA ARG A 160 17.22 -1.78 -2.37
C ARG A 160 16.07 -2.44 -1.60
N PRO A 161 16.35 -3.45 -0.77
CA PRO A 161 15.34 -4.07 0.07
C PRO A 161 15.06 -3.19 1.31
N VAL A 162 13.81 -2.72 1.44
CA VAL A 162 13.34 -1.99 2.63
C VAL A 162 12.34 -2.86 3.38
N TYR A 163 12.78 -3.43 4.49
CA TYR A 163 11.97 -4.36 5.28
C TYR A 163 10.93 -3.63 6.12
N GLY A 164 9.81 -4.31 6.37
CA GLY A 164 8.76 -3.82 7.24
C GLY A 164 8.01 -4.95 7.89
N ASP A 165 7.82 -4.83 9.21
CA ASP A 165 7.05 -5.77 10.00
C ASP A 165 5.58 -5.37 10.01
N VAL A 166 4.70 -6.36 9.89
CA VAL A 166 3.25 -6.23 9.94
C VAL A 166 2.70 -7.30 10.85
N LEU A 167 1.77 -6.91 11.72
CA LEU A 167 1.12 -7.81 12.66
C LEU A 167 -0.31 -8.08 12.21
N ARG A 168 -0.83 -9.25 12.59
CA ARG A 168 -2.26 -9.58 12.55
C ARG A 168 -2.71 -10.03 13.90
N VAL A 169 -3.84 -9.49 14.31
CA VAL A 169 -4.56 -9.88 15.51
C VAL A 169 -6.00 -10.22 15.14
N ARG A 170 -6.66 -11.03 15.93
CA ARG A 170 -8.08 -11.37 15.79
C ARG A 170 -8.88 -10.66 16.84
N VAL A 171 -9.89 -9.93 16.40
CA VAL A 171 -10.83 -9.21 17.26
C VAL A 171 -11.77 -10.25 17.94
N PRO A 172 -11.92 -10.22 19.27
CA PRO A 172 -12.88 -11.07 19.97
C PRO A 172 -14.30 -10.84 19.48
N GLN A 173 -15.14 -11.88 19.44
CA GLN A 173 -16.50 -11.82 18.91
C GLN A 173 -17.35 -10.74 19.58
N HIS A 174 -17.18 -10.51 20.89
CA HIS A 174 -17.96 -9.53 21.62
C HIS A 174 -17.57 -8.07 21.35
N GLN A 175 -16.42 -7.85 20.67
CA GLN A 175 -15.94 -6.52 20.27
C GLN A 175 -16.05 -6.30 18.76
N TYR A 176 -16.50 -7.30 18.00
CA TYR A 176 -16.58 -7.20 16.54
C TYR A 176 -17.82 -6.42 16.07
N PRO A 177 -17.67 -5.46 15.13
CA PRO A 177 -16.41 -4.94 14.59
C PRO A 177 -15.75 -3.93 15.54
N LEU A 178 -14.45 -4.12 15.83
CA LEU A 178 -13.69 -3.17 16.67
C LEU A 178 -13.52 -1.82 15.97
N LEU A 179 -13.22 -1.84 14.69
CA LEU A 179 -13.12 -0.67 13.81
C LEU A 179 -13.96 -0.92 12.55
N THR A 180 -14.55 0.15 11.99
CA THR A 180 -15.33 0.09 10.75
C THR A 180 -14.55 0.58 9.53
N ARG A 181 -13.51 1.39 9.73
CA ARG A 181 -12.65 1.96 8.69
C ARG A 181 -11.18 1.85 9.06
N VAL A 182 -10.31 2.20 8.14
CA VAL A 182 -8.88 2.29 8.43
C VAL A 182 -8.64 3.40 9.46
N VAL A 183 -7.95 3.08 10.53
CA VAL A 183 -7.38 4.06 11.46
C VAL A 183 -5.88 4.12 11.22
N ARG A 184 -5.38 5.30 10.90
CA ARG A 184 -3.96 5.61 10.85
C ARG A 184 -3.67 6.63 11.92
N GLY A 185 -2.47 6.65 12.45
CA GLY A 185 -2.12 7.67 13.44
C GLY A 185 -0.64 7.88 13.57
N PHE A 186 -0.34 8.90 14.34
CA PHE A 186 1.01 9.21 14.80
C PHE A 186 1.04 9.04 16.31
N VAL A 187 2.07 8.33 16.79
CA VAL A 187 2.37 8.14 18.22
C VAL A 187 3.84 8.47 18.41
N GLU A 188 4.14 9.58 19.05
CA GLU A 188 5.52 10.10 19.20
C GLU A 188 6.22 10.22 17.83
N ASP A 189 5.53 10.82 16.85
CA ASP A 189 5.95 10.99 15.45
C ASP A 189 6.15 9.69 14.65
N ARG A 190 5.78 8.54 15.20
CA ARG A 190 5.82 7.25 14.49
C ARG A 190 4.49 6.95 13.84
N PRO A 191 4.45 6.69 12.53
CA PRO A 191 3.24 6.31 11.84
C PRO A 191 2.85 4.85 12.17
N VAL A 192 1.60 4.65 12.53
CA VAL A 192 1.00 3.33 12.70
C VAL A 192 -0.36 3.29 12.01
N TYR A 193 -0.76 2.14 11.47
CA TYR A 193 -2.08 1.91 10.91
C TYR A 193 -2.73 0.65 11.46
N LEU A 194 -4.05 0.70 11.60
CA LEU A 194 -4.92 -0.41 11.97
C LEU A 194 -5.97 -0.58 10.87
N ILE A 195 -5.97 -1.72 10.19
CA ILE A 195 -6.84 -2.00 9.06
C ILE A 195 -7.79 -3.14 9.41
N PRO A 196 -9.08 -2.88 9.64
CA PRO A 196 -10.06 -3.92 9.91
C PRO A 196 -10.34 -4.75 8.65
N ARG A 197 -10.53 -6.06 8.85
CA ARG A 197 -10.85 -7.02 7.79
C ARG A 197 -12.19 -7.69 8.06
N GLU A 198 -12.86 -8.11 7.01
CA GLU A 198 -14.17 -8.77 7.09
C GLU A 198 -14.12 -10.13 7.79
N ASP A 199 -12.95 -10.78 7.80
CA ASP A 199 -12.72 -12.06 8.46
C ASP A 199 -12.52 -11.93 9.98
N GLY A 200 -12.75 -10.75 10.55
CA GLY A 200 -12.57 -10.45 11.97
C GLY A 200 -11.13 -10.23 12.38
N THR A 201 -10.19 -10.18 11.43
CA THR A 201 -8.80 -9.82 11.76
C THR A 201 -8.57 -8.31 11.65
N LEU A 202 -7.56 -7.82 12.37
CA LEU A 202 -7.05 -6.48 12.29
C LEU A 202 -5.58 -6.54 11.89
N THR A 203 -5.20 -5.80 10.85
CA THR A 203 -3.80 -5.69 10.41
C THR A 203 -3.20 -4.43 11.00
N ILE A 204 -2.06 -4.56 11.70
CA ILE A 204 -1.33 -3.46 12.32
C ILE A 204 0.03 -3.33 11.64
N GLY A 205 0.43 -2.13 11.25
CA GLY A 205 1.72 -1.91 10.60
C GLY A 205 2.09 -0.45 10.51
N ALA A 206 3.23 -0.14 9.98
CA ALA A 206 4.31 -1.06 9.68
C ALA A 206 5.65 -0.42 10.03
N THR A 207 6.62 -1.22 10.41
CA THR A 207 7.99 -0.74 10.59
C THR A 207 8.67 -0.47 9.24
N THR A 208 9.79 0.24 9.29
CA THR A 208 10.64 0.50 8.12
C THR A 208 12.10 0.37 8.56
N ARG A 209 12.86 -0.49 7.89
CA ARG A 209 14.26 -0.77 8.20
C ARG A 209 15.04 -1.27 6.99
N GLU A 210 16.33 -0.94 6.94
CA GLU A 210 17.25 -1.33 5.86
C GLU A 210 18.43 -2.13 6.43
N ASP A 211 18.17 -3.08 7.32
CA ASP A 211 19.17 -3.86 8.06
C ASP A 211 19.45 -5.26 7.47
N GLY A 212 18.83 -5.58 6.34
CA GLY A 212 19.01 -6.85 5.64
C GLY A 212 18.35 -8.05 6.32
N ARG A 213 17.60 -7.89 7.42
CA ARG A 213 16.95 -8.98 8.14
C ARG A 213 15.52 -9.19 7.68
N ASP A 214 15.21 -10.40 7.25
CA ASP A 214 13.93 -10.80 6.66
C ASP A 214 12.89 -11.33 7.67
N GLN A 215 13.26 -11.43 8.97
CA GLN A 215 12.38 -11.88 10.03
C GLN A 215 11.84 -10.68 10.83
N PRO A 216 10.61 -10.79 11.39
CA PRO A 216 10.07 -9.79 12.29
C PRO A 216 10.97 -9.62 13.53
N GLN A 217 11.20 -8.37 13.91
CA GLN A 217 12.05 -8.07 15.06
C GLN A 217 11.20 -7.80 16.30
N VAL A 218 11.66 -8.30 17.46
CA VAL A 218 10.98 -8.10 18.74
C VAL A 218 10.71 -6.61 19.00
N GLN A 219 11.69 -5.73 18.71
CA GLN A 219 11.52 -4.28 18.86
C GLN A 219 10.38 -3.75 18.01
N GLY A 220 10.31 -4.14 16.71
CA GLY A 220 9.26 -3.71 15.78
C GLY A 220 7.89 -4.22 16.21
N VAL A 221 7.79 -5.48 16.59
CA VAL A 221 6.54 -6.07 17.10
C VAL A 221 6.04 -5.34 18.35
N HIS A 222 6.93 -5.13 19.34
CA HIS A 222 6.59 -4.42 20.57
C HIS A 222 6.15 -2.96 20.28
N GLN A 223 6.87 -2.26 19.42
CA GLN A 223 6.54 -0.88 19.05
C GLN A 223 5.15 -0.79 18.39
N LEU A 224 4.88 -1.64 17.41
CA LEU A 224 3.60 -1.63 16.71
C LEU A 224 2.42 -1.95 17.61
N LEU A 225 2.57 -2.93 18.53
CA LEU A 225 1.52 -3.25 19.50
C LEU A 225 1.28 -2.09 20.46
N ARG A 226 2.33 -1.50 21.03
CA ARG A 226 2.22 -0.35 21.93
C ARG A 226 1.53 0.82 21.23
N ASP A 227 1.99 1.20 20.04
CA ASP A 227 1.47 2.36 19.33
C ASP A 227 -0.01 2.11 18.86
N ALA A 228 -0.37 0.88 18.53
CA ALA A 228 -1.75 0.51 18.21
C ALA A 228 -2.68 0.62 19.44
N VAL A 229 -2.24 0.16 20.60
CA VAL A 229 -2.97 0.25 21.88
C VAL A 229 -3.16 1.70 22.31
N GLU A 230 -2.17 2.57 22.11
CA GLU A 230 -2.28 4.00 22.38
C GLU A 230 -3.40 4.68 21.57
N LEU A 231 -3.66 4.21 20.35
CA LEU A 231 -4.74 4.73 19.51
C LEU A 231 -6.07 4.01 19.74
N VAL A 232 -6.06 2.70 19.96
CA VAL A 232 -7.22 1.83 20.12
C VAL A 232 -6.97 0.86 21.28
N PRO A 233 -7.27 1.25 22.53
CA PRO A 233 -6.92 0.46 23.73
C PRO A 233 -7.40 -1.00 23.71
N ALA A 234 -8.57 -1.24 23.16
CA ALA A 234 -9.15 -2.59 23.07
C ALA A 234 -8.35 -3.58 22.20
N VAL A 235 -7.30 -3.14 21.51
CA VAL A 235 -6.33 -4.04 20.84
C VAL A 235 -5.63 -4.96 21.85
N GLU A 236 -5.50 -4.56 23.11
CA GLU A 236 -4.93 -5.41 24.17
C GLU A 236 -5.71 -6.72 24.40
N GLU A 237 -7.01 -6.71 24.08
CA GLU A 237 -7.88 -7.89 24.26
C GLU A 237 -7.90 -8.80 23.01
N CYS A 238 -7.26 -8.40 21.91
CA CYS A 238 -7.24 -9.17 20.67
C CYS A 238 -6.28 -10.35 20.77
N ASP A 239 -6.62 -11.47 20.13
CA ASP A 239 -5.72 -12.62 20.01
C ASP A 239 -4.62 -12.34 18.99
N PHE A 240 -3.36 -12.59 19.35
CA PHE A 240 -2.25 -12.49 18.41
C PHE A 240 -2.27 -13.64 17.39
N VAL A 241 -2.24 -13.32 16.09
CA VAL A 241 -2.30 -14.32 15.01
C VAL A 241 -0.92 -14.56 14.40
N GLU A 242 -0.28 -13.50 13.90
CA GLU A 242 1.05 -13.61 13.27
C GLU A 242 1.78 -12.27 13.22
N ALA A 243 3.10 -12.35 13.14
CA ALA A 243 3.97 -11.27 12.69
C ALA A 243 4.67 -11.70 11.41
N THR A 244 4.71 -10.82 10.42
CA THR A 244 5.40 -11.07 9.15
C THR A 244 6.30 -9.90 8.80
N ALA A 245 7.47 -10.20 8.21
CA ALA A 245 8.33 -9.20 7.60
C ALA A 245 8.29 -9.35 6.07
N GLY A 246 8.42 -8.23 5.37
CA GLY A 246 8.50 -8.22 3.91
C GLY A 246 9.45 -7.15 3.41
N ALA A 247 10.19 -7.45 2.36
CA ALA A 247 11.10 -6.50 1.71
C ALA A 247 10.35 -5.75 0.61
N ARG A 248 10.28 -4.44 0.72
CA ARG A 248 9.75 -3.55 -0.31
C ARG A 248 10.86 -3.21 -1.31
N PRO A 249 10.63 -3.25 -2.62
CA PRO A 249 11.61 -2.81 -3.62
C PRO A 249 11.68 -1.28 -3.64
N GLY A 250 12.62 -0.68 -2.92
CA GLY A 250 12.91 0.75 -2.94
C GLY A 250 13.85 1.10 -4.09
N THR A 251 13.66 2.27 -4.70
CA THR A 251 14.57 2.91 -5.65
C THR A 251 15.31 4.05 -4.93
N PRO A 252 16.37 4.66 -5.47
CA PRO A 252 17.07 5.76 -4.81
C PRO A 252 16.20 6.96 -4.45
N ASP A 253 15.18 7.24 -5.26
CA ASP A 253 14.23 8.36 -5.12
C ASP A 253 12.84 7.94 -4.66
N ASP A 254 12.62 6.66 -4.35
CA ASP A 254 11.35 6.03 -3.98
C ASP A 254 10.23 6.14 -5.03
N LEU A 255 10.54 6.56 -6.28
CA LEU A 255 9.63 6.51 -7.41
C LEU A 255 9.74 5.15 -8.13
N PRO A 256 8.65 4.60 -8.70
CA PRO A 256 8.73 3.31 -9.39
C PRO A 256 9.58 3.39 -10.67
N TYR A 257 10.14 2.26 -11.06
CA TYR A 257 10.61 2.03 -12.42
C TYR A 257 9.44 1.48 -13.24
N LEU A 258 8.89 2.31 -14.12
CA LEU A 258 7.77 1.95 -14.99
C LEU A 258 8.00 2.52 -16.38
N GLY A 259 8.36 1.67 -17.32
CA GLY A 259 8.67 2.11 -18.67
C GLY A 259 9.27 1.01 -19.53
N ARG A 260 9.44 1.31 -20.79
CA ARG A 260 10.09 0.44 -21.78
C ARG A 260 11.59 0.69 -21.80
N ILE A 261 12.39 -0.37 -21.75
CA ILE A 261 13.86 -0.28 -21.82
C ILE A 261 14.43 -0.63 -23.20
N ASP A 262 13.72 -1.42 -24.00
CA ASP A 262 14.05 -1.76 -25.36
C ASP A 262 12.78 -2.12 -26.16
N GLU A 263 12.92 -2.62 -27.40
CA GLU A 263 11.76 -2.96 -28.25
C GLU A 263 10.88 -4.09 -27.70
N ARG A 264 11.43 -4.93 -26.82
CA ARG A 264 10.78 -6.14 -26.30
C ARG A 264 10.42 -6.04 -24.82
N THR A 265 11.13 -5.23 -24.03
CA THR A 265 11.09 -5.30 -22.58
C THR A 265 10.46 -4.07 -21.94
N VAL A 266 9.46 -4.29 -21.12
CA VAL A 266 8.84 -3.31 -20.21
C VAL A 266 9.21 -3.64 -18.78
N VAL A 267 9.61 -2.65 -18.01
CA VAL A 267 9.89 -2.78 -16.56
C VAL A 267 8.73 -2.18 -15.76
N SER A 268 8.30 -2.88 -14.72
CA SER A 268 7.26 -2.45 -13.78
C SER A 268 7.62 -2.92 -12.37
N THR A 269 8.48 -2.17 -11.67
CA THR A 269 9.01 -2.53 -10.35
C THR A 269 9.39 -1.30 -9.53
N GLY A 270 9.97 -1.47 -8.35
CA GLY A 270 10.44 -0.36 -7.53
C GLY A 270 9.35 0.47 -6.86
N TYR A 271 8.16 -0.09 -6.66
CA TYR A 271 6.99 0.62 -6.11
C TYR A 271 7.07 0.92 -4.62
N PHE A 272 8.14 0.52 -3.95
CA PHE A 272 8.40 0.76 -2.54
C PHE A 272 7.17 0.50 -1.65
N ARG A 273 6.67 1.52 -0.95
CA ARG A 273 5.52 1.42 -0.03
C ARG A 273 4.17 1.35 -0.75
N HIS A 274 4.12 1.73 -2.02
CA HIS A 274 2.90 1.98 -2.77
C HIS A 274 2.53 0.87 -3.74
N GLY A 275 3.19 -0.28 -3.71
CA GLY A 275 2.97 -1.38 -4.66
C GLY A 275 1.52 -1.85 -4.75
N ILE A 276 0.78 -1.88 -3.64
CA ILE A 276 -0.66 -2.21 -3.66
C ILE A 276 -1.48 -1.05 -4.25
N LEU A 277 -1.23 0.18 -3.81
CA LEU A 277 -1.94 1.35 -4.32
C LEU A 277 -1.70 1.54 -5.82
N LEU A 278 -0.46 1.42 -6.28
CA LEU A 278 -0.08 1.65 -7.68
C LEU A 278 -0.32 0.43 -8.60
N ALA A 279 -0.91 -0.65 -8.10
CA ALA A 279 -1.14 -1.86 -8.90
C ALA A 279 -2.08 -1.59 -10.09
N ALA A 280 -3.13 -0.79 -9.93
CA ALA A 280 -4.05 -0.47 -11.01
C ALA A 280 -3.36 0.34 -12.13
N LEU A 281 -2.55 1.33 -11.74
CA LEU A 281 -1.75 2.13 -12.66
C LEU A 281 -0.68 1.27 -13.37
N GLY A 282 0.09 0.50 -12.60
CA GLY A 282 1.15 -0.34 -13.16
C GLY A 282 0.62 -1.39 -14.14
N ALA A 283 -0.56 -1.96 -13.87
CA ALA A 283 -1.20 -2.92 -14.75
C ALA A 283 -1.67 -2.26 -16.07
N ARG A 284 -2.39 -1.14 -15.98
CA ARG A 284 -2.93 -0.45 -17.17
C ARG A 284 -1.81 0.13 -18.03
N VAL A 285 -0.89 0.87 -17.43
CA VAL A 285 0.25 1.46 -18.13
C VAL A 285 1.18 0.37 -18.69
N GLY A 286 1.42 -0.71 -17.93
CA GLY A 286 2.17 -1.86 -18.42
C GLY A 286 1.56 -2.47 -19.68
N ALA A 287 0.22 -2.62 -19.73
CA ALA A 287 -0.48 -3.09 -20.91
C ALA A 287 -0.39 -2.10 -22.09
N GLU A 288 -0.54 -0.79 -21.84
CA GLU A 288 -0.37 0.24 -22.86
C GLU A 288 1.03 0.21 -23.48
N LEU A 289 2.07 0.07 -22.65
CA LEU A 289 3.46 -0.06 -23.09
C LEU A 289 3.70 -1.34 -23.90
N VAL A 290 3.13 -2.48 -23.49
CA VAL A 290 3.19 -3.75 -24.24
C VAL A 290 2.57 -3.59 -25.62
N ASP A 291 1.42 -2.93 -25.71
CA ASP A 291 0.71 -2.64 -26.96
C ASP A 291 1.38 -1.51 -27.79
N ARG A 292 2.50 -0.95 -27.34
CA ARG A 292 3.21 0.18 -27.96
C ARG A 292 2.30 1.43 -28.08
N ARG A 293 1.35 1.59 -27.17
CA ARG A 293 0.52 2.78 -27.05
C ARG A 293 1.20 3.80 -26.13
N GLU A 294 0.95 5.06 -26.38
CA GLU A 294 1.39 6.13 -25.48
C GLU A 294 0.62 6.02 -24.16
N PRO A 295 1.32 6.00 -23.02
CA PRO A 295 0.67 5.96 -21.70
C PRO A 295 -0.25 7.16 -21.49
N ALA A 296 -1.39 6.92 -20.84
CA ALA A 296 -2.38 7.96 -20.54
C ALA A 296 -1.89 8.99 -19.49
N ILE A 297 -0.71 8.77 -18.90
CA ILE A 297 -0.10 9.63 -17.88
C ILE A 297 1.37 9.87 -18.19
N ASP A 298 1.92 10.97 -17.69
CA ASP A 298 3.35 11.27 -17.75
C ASP A 298 4.14 10.30 -16.87
N LEU A 299 5.07 9.57 -17.47
CA LEU A 299 5.97 8.62 -16.82
C LEU A 299 7.43 9.10 -16.76
N SER A 300 7.72 10.34 -17.12
CA SER A 300 9.10 10.86 -17.21
C SER A 300 9.89 10.67 -15.91
N ALA A 301 9.22 10.84 -14.76
CA ALA A 301 9.79 10.59 -13.44
C ALA A 301 9.96 9.10 -13.10
N CYS A 302 9.41 8.19 -13.90
CA CYS A 302 9.44 6.74 -13.68
C CYS A 302 10.36 6.00 -14.66
N ASP A 303 11.11 6.71 -15.51
CA ASP A 303 12.00 6.09 -16.51
C ASP A 303 12.94 5.08 -15.82
N PRO A 304 12.94 3.80 -16.25
CA PRO A 304 13.84 2.80 -15.69
C PRO A 304 15.33 3.13 -15.82
N ARG A 305 15.71 3.99 -16.76
CA ARG A 305 17.09 4.38 -17.03
C ARG A 305 17.56 5.61 -16.25
N ARG A 306 16.69 6.25 -15.46
CA ARG A 306 17.02 7.52 -14.79
C ARG A 306 18.17 7.47 -13.77
N HIS A 307 18.58 6.25 -13.37
CA HIS A 307 19.70 6.02 -12.45
C HIS A 307 20.83 5.20 -13.10
N SER A 308 20.77 4.96 -14.42
CA SER A 308 21.77 4.18 -15.17
C SER A 308 22.96 5.04 -15.59
#